data_2b53a8a2d50762d88be54b949890b824
#
_entry.id   2b53a8a2d50762d88be54b949890b824
#
_cell.length_a   1.000
_cell.length_b   1.000
_cell.length_c   1.000
_cell.angle_alpha   90.00
_cell.angle_beta   90.00
_cell.angle_gamma   90.00
#
_symmetry.space_group_name_H-M   'P 1'
#
loop_
_entity.id
_entity.type
_entity.pdbx_description
1 polymer ?
#
loop_
_entity_poly.entity_id
_entity_poly.type
_entity_poly.pdbx_seq_one_letter_code
_entity_poly.pdbx_strand_id
1 'polypeptide(L)'
;MEQPLFYLYLVRNIYPTSMALNYIWIFFFVVAFIIGLIKLIFLGDMDIFPLMMNSTFDMAKTGFEISLGLTGVLTLWMGIMKIGEKGGVVKVFTKLVGPFLNKLFPSLGKEHPAYGSIIMNIAANMLNLDNAATPMGLKAMKEMQESNPSKDTASDAQIMFLVLNASGLTIIPISIMVYRAQLGAVNPSDIFIPVLLATFFSTLAGLMSVAWKQKINLLDRTILTYLGGLTAFIAGIIWYFSGLEK
;
A
#
# COMPACT_ATOMS: atom_id res chain seq x y z
N MET A 1 16.83 27.67 -31.01
CA MET A 1 15.51 27.29 -31.55
C MET A 1 15.27 25.79 -31.36
N GLU A 2 15.55 25.21 -30.13
CA GLU A 2 15.44 23.77 -29.83
C GLU A 2 14.48 23.44 -28.68
N GLN A 3 13.79 24.41 -28.16
CA GLN A 3 12.86 24.27 -27.03
C GLN A 3 11.59 23.39 -27.31
N PRO A 4 10.96 23.40 -28.49
CA PRO A 4 9.72 22.66 -28.68
C PRO A 4 9.90 21.13 -28.75
N LEU A 5 11.04 20.64 -29.22
CA LEU A 5 11.32 19.19 -29.31
C LEU A 5 11.59 18.56 -27.94
N PHE A 6 12.28 19.28 -27.08
CA PHE A 6 12.54 18.82 -25.69
C PHE A 6 11.23 18.80 -24.87
N TYR A 7 10.36 19.82 -25.06
CA TYR A 7 9.05 19.85 -24.39
C TYR A 7 8.14 18.74 -24.90
N LEU A 8 8.11 18.46 -26.21
CA LEU A 8 7.38 17.33 -26.81
C LEU A 8 7.93 15.97 -26.36
N TYR A 9 9.25 15.84 -26.21
CA TYR A 9 9.87 14.63 -25.68
C TYR A 9 9.53 14.42 -24.19
N LEU A 10 9.57 15.47 -23.36
CA LEU A 10 9.14 15.43 -21.96
C LEU A 10 7.65 15.10 -21.84
N VAL A 11 6.78 15.77 -22.59
CA VAL A 11 5.33 15.53 -22.54
C VAL A 11 4.99 14.12 -23.02
N ARG A 12 5.64 13.62 -24.06
CA ARG A 12 5.45 12.24 -24.56
C ARG A 12 5.96 11.17 -23.60
N ASN A 13 6.98 11.45 -22.79
CA ASN A 13 7.53 10.51 -21.80
C ASN A 13 6.95 10.69 -20.39
N ILE A 14 6.34 11.86 -20.08
CA ILE A 14 5.66 12.11 -18.81
C ILE A 14 4.23 11.55 -18.81
N TYR A 15 3.63 11.36 -20.00
CA TYR A 15 2.35 10.66 -20.14
C TYR A 15 2.53 9.29 -20.83
N PRO A 16 3.16 8.31 -20.16
CA PRO A 16 3.05 6.96 -20.65
C PRO A 16 1.62 6.52 -20.45
N THR A 17 0.97 6.17 -21.53
CA THR A 17 -0.23 5.34 -21.57
C THR A 17 -1.21 5.63 -20.42
N SER A 18 -2.35 6.22 -20.76
CA SER A 18 -3.52 6.38 -19.89
C SER A 18 -3.50 5.42 -18.71
N MET A 19 -3.29 5.97 -17.51
CA MET A 19 -3.25 5.14 -16.30
C MET A 19 -4.55 4.35 -16.21
N ALA A 20 -4.46 3.07 -15.92
CA ALA A 20 -5.63 2.20 -15.73
C ALA A 20 -6.69 2.83 -14.82
N LEU A 21 -6.25 3.62 -13.84
CA LEU A 21 -7.09 4.38 -12.93
C LEU A 21 -8.03 5.37 -13.68
N ASN A 22 -7.56 6.04 -14.75
CA ASN A 22 -8.39 6.96 -15.52
C ASN A 22 -9.56 6.23 -16.20
N TYR A 23 -9.30 5.03 -16.75
CA TYR A 23 -10.37 4.21 -17.35
C TYR A 23 -11.36 3.72 -16.29
N ILE A 24 -10.89 3.36 -15.09
CA ILE A 24 -11.74 2.95 -13.97
C ILE A 24 -12.66 4.10 -13.57
N TRP A 25 -12.15 5.32 -13.42
CA TRP A 25 -12.95 6.50 -13.10
C TRP A 25 -13.99 6.80 -14.17
N ILE A 26 -13.58 6.85 -15.45
CA ILE A 26 -14.50 7.06 -16.58
C ILE A 26 -15.56 5.96 -16.61
N PHE A 27 -15.18 4.71 -16.40
CA PHE A 27 -16.09 3.58 -16.34
C PHE A 27 -17.18 3.77 -15.28
N PHE A 28 -16.83 4.16 -14.07
CA PHE A 28 -17.81 4.40 -13.01
C PHE A 28 -18.79 5.52 -13.37
N PHE A 29 -18.34 6.63 -13.92
CA PHE A 29 -19.21 7.71 -14.34
C PHE A 29 -20.14 7.28 -15.47
N VAL A 30 -19.63 6.59 -16.49
CA VAL A 30 -20.43 6.09 -17.62
C VAL A 30 -21.47 5.07 -17.13
N VAL A 31 -21.09 4.13 -16.29
CA VAL A 31 -22.01 3.12 -15.75
C VAL A 31 -23.10 3.77 -14.91
N ALA A 32 -22.76 4.71 -14.03
CA ALA A 32 -23.75 5.44 -13.24
C ALA A 32 -24.76 6.16 -14.12
N PHE A 33 -24.29 6.84 -15.17
CA PHE A 33 -25.15 7.54 -16.13
C PHE A 33 -26.07 6.59 -16.90
N ILE A 34 -25.54 5.45 -17.40
CA ILE A 34 -26.33 4.42 -18.09
C ILE A 34 -27.41 3.84 -17.16
N ILE A 35 -27.06 3.53 -15.91
CA ILE A 35 -28.03 3.05 -14.92
C ILE A 35 -29.12 4.10 -14.67
N GLY A 36 -28.74 5.38 -14.58
CA GLY A 36 -29.69 6.48 -14.47
C GLY A 36 -30.67 6.54 -15.65
N LEU A 37 -30.18 6.39 -16.88
CA LEU A 37 -31.01 6.33 -18.07
C LEU A 37 -31.95 5.10 -18.08
N ILE A 38 -31.44 3.93 -17.69
CA ILE A 38 -32.26 2.71 -17.59
C ILE A 38 -33.39 2.92 -16.59
N LYS A 39 -33.11 3.47 -15.41
CA LYS A 39 -34.11 3.75 -14.40
C LYS A 39 -35.16 4.75 -14.89
N LEU A 40 -34.75 5.82 -15.55
CA LEU A 40 -35.67 6.80 -16.12
C LEU A 40 -36.60 6.18 -17.16
N ILE A 41 -36.02 5.45 -18.14
CA ILE A 41 -36.76 4.96 -19.31
C ILE A 41 -37.63 3.75 -18.98
N PHE A 42 -37.09 2.77 -18.26
CA PHE A 42 -37.77 1.50 -18.03
C PHE A 42 -38.54 1.43 -16.71
N LEU A 43 -38.11 2.22 -15.68
CA LEU A 43 -38.78 2.24 -14.37
C LEU A 43 -39.59 3.52 -14.14
N GLY A 44 -39.51 4.50 -15.06
CA GLY A 44 -40.24 5.78 -14.94
C GLY A 44 -39.76 6.65 -13.77
N ASP A 45 -38.52 6.41 -13.29
CA ASP A 45 -37.95 7.13 -12.14
C ASP A 45 -37.52 8.55 -12.57
N MET A 46 -38.42 9.51 -12.45
CA MET A 46 -38.16 10.91 -12.81
C MET A 46 -37.18 11.63 -11.87
N ASP A 47 -36.99 11.10 -10.66
CA ASP A 47 -36.16 11.72 -9.64
C ASP A 47 -34.70 11.27 -9.69
N ILE A 48 -34.38 10.31 -10.56
CA ILE A 48 -33.04 9.71 -10.60
C ILE A 48 -31.92 10.73 -10.89
N PHE A 49 -32.12 11.65 -11.83
CA PHE A 49 -31.10 12.66 -12.15
C PHE A 49 -30.96 13.74 -11.08
N PRO A 50 -32.04 14.30 -10.50
CA PRO A 50 -31.94 15.12 -9.29
C PRO A 50 -31.23 14.42 -8.14
N LEU A 51 -31.52 13.13 -7.88
CA LEU A 51 -30.83 12.33 -6.85
C LEU A 51 -29.35 12.17 -7.15
N MET A 52 -28.98 11.87 -8.39
CA MET A 52 -27.56 11.75 -8.80
C MET A 52 -26.81 13.08 -8.60
N MET A 53 -27.43 14.20 -8.94
CA MET A 53 -26.84 15.51 -8.77
C MET A 53 -26.64 15.84 -7.27
N ASN A 54 -27.67 15.65 -6.45
CA ASN A 54 -27.58 15.87 -5.01
C ASN A 54 -26.55 14.97 -4.37
N SER A 55 -26.52 13.66 -4.73
CA SER A 55 -25.50 12.72 -4.24
C SER A 55 -24.07 13.16 -4.62
N THR A 56 -23.88 13.77 -5.79
CA THR A 56 -22.58 14.29 -6.21
C THR A 56 -22.12 15.43 -5.28
N PHE A 57 -23.03 16.37 -4.96
CA PHE A 57 -22.71 17.45 -4.03
C PHE A 57 -22.48 16.96 -2.60
N ASP A 58 -23.30 16.03 -2.13
CA ASP A 58 -23.16 15.42 -0.81
C ASP A 58 -21.82 14.67 -0.69
N MET A 59 -21.43 13.94 -1.72
CA MET A 59 -20.15 13.24 -1.74
C MET A 59 -18.96 14.21 -1.82
N ALA A 60 -19.08 15.32 -2.56
CA ALA A 60 -18.06 16.36 -2.57
C ALA A 60 -17.87 16.99 -1.19
N LYS A 61 -18.96 17.29 -0.47
CA LYS A 61 -18.95 17.77 0.90
C LYS A 61 -18.31 16.75 1.85
N THR A 62 -18.76 15.50 1.77
CA THR A 62 -18.24 14.39 2.57
C THR A 62 -16.74 14.22 2.35
N GLY A 63 -16.28 14.28 1.08
CA GLY A 63 -14.86 14.21 0.74
C GLY A 63 -14.04 15.32 1.37
N PHE A 64 -14.56 16.54 1.40
CA PHE A 64 -13.91 17.67 2.06
C PHE A 64 -13.84 17.48 3.58
N GLU A 65 -14.93 17.08 4.22
CA GLU A 65 -15.01 16.86 5.67
C GLU A 65 -14.05 15.73 6.11
N ILE A 66 -14.02 14.64 5.37
CA ILE A 66 -13.07 13.54 5.59
C ILE A 66 -11.63 14.04 5.45
N SER A 67 -11.31 14.79 4.40
CA SER A 67 -9.97 15.33 4.17
C SER A 67 -9.50 16.24 5.29
N LEU A 68 -10.39 17.08 5.81
CA LEU A 68 -10.11 17.96 6.94
C LEU A 68 -9.83 17.17 8.23
N GLY A 69 -10.71 16.21 8.54
CA GLY A 69 -10.56 15.35 9.72
C GLY A 69 -9.31 14.49 9.66
N LEU A 70 -9.02 13.89 8.49
CA LEU A 70 -7.79 13.11 8.27
C LEU A 70 -6.53 13.95 8.45
N THR A 71 -6.52 15.20 7.98
CA THR A 71 -5.36 16.09 8.08
C THR A 71 -4.91 16.22 9.54
N GLY A 72 -5.84 16.42 10.45
CA GLY A 72 -5.53 16.54 11.88
C GLY A 72 -4.95 15.26 12.48
N VAL A 73 -5.65 14.14 12.30
CA VAL A 73 -5.27 12.86 12.91
C VAL A 73 -3.97 12.32 12.30
N LEU A 74 -3.83 12.38 10.97
CA LEU A 74 -2.60 11.93 10.30
C LEU A 74 -1.41 12.81 10.67
N THR A 75 -1.58 14.13 10.80
CA THR A 75 -0.51 15.04 11.25
C THR A 75 -0.04 14.69 12.66
N LEU A 76 -0.98 14.47 13.60
CA LEU A 76 -0.66 14.02 14.95
C LEU A 76 0.10 12.70 14.94
N TRP A 77 -0.41 11.72 14.19
CA TRP A 77 0.20 10.39 14.09
C TRP A 77 1.59 10.45 13.46
N MET A 78 1.75 11.19 12.37
CA MET A 78 3.06 11.40 11.75
C MET A 78 4.05 12.08 12.69
N GLY A 79 3.59 13.02 13.52
CA GLY A 79 4.40 13.63 14.56
C GLY A 79 4.91 12.62 15.58
N ILE A 80 4.04 11.77 16.11
CA ILE A 80 4.39 10.68 17.05
C ILE A 80 5.38 9.72 16.40
N MET A 81 5.11 9.30 15.16
CA MET A 81 5.99 8.37 14.46
C MET A 81 7.35 9.00 14.13
N LYS A 82 7.41 10.31 13.85
CA LYS A 82 8.68 11.02 13.65
C LYS A 82 9.54 11.05 14.92
N ILE A 83 8.92 11.15 16.08
CA ILE A 83 9.60 11.00 17.38
C ILE A 83 10.16 9.59 17.51
N GLY A 84 9.36 8.56 17.20
CA GLY A 84 9.78 7.17 17.20
C GLY A 84 10.94 6.89 16.23
N GLU A 85 10.89 7.45 15.01
CA GLU A 85 11.97 7.36 14.01
C GLU A 85 13.28 7.95 14.57
N LYS A 86 13.23 9.17 15.13
CA LYS A 86 14.39 9.80 15.77
C LYS A 86 14.85 9.03 17.01
N GLY A 87 13.93 8.41 17.74
CA GLY A 87 14.21 7.52 18.88
C GLY A 87 14.83 6.18 18.51
N GLY A 88 14.98 5.89 17.20
CA GLY A 88 15.65 4.69 16.72
C GLY A 88 14.75 3.47 16.50
N VAL A 89 13.43 3.60 16.58
CA VAL A 89 12.46 2.52 16.31
C VAL A 89 12.73 1.87 14.97
N VAL A 90 12.97 2.67 13.92
CA VAL A 90 13.30 2.17 12.58
C VAL A 90 14.58 1.33 12.58
N LYS A 91 15.63 1.73 13.34
CA LYS A 91 16.87 0.96 13.45
C LYS A 91 16.66 -0.40 14.10
N VAL A 92 15.80 -0.46 15.12
CA VAL A 92 15.44 -1.73 15.78
C VAL A 92 14.70 -2.63 14.79
N PHE A 93 13.71 -2.08 14.08
CA PHE A 93 12.98 -2.81 13.04
C PHE A 93 13.91 -3.30 11.93
N THR A 94 14.83 -2.47 11.46
CA THR A 94 15.84 -2.84 10.46
C THR A 94 16.68 -4.04 10.90
N LYS A 95 17.12 -4.07 12.17
CA LYS A 95 17.85 -5.21 12.72
C LYS A 95 16.99 -6.47 12.80
N LEU A 96 15.73 -6.31 13.17
CA LEU A 96 14.79 -7.41 13.31
C LEU A 96 14.45 -8.03 11.94
N VAL A 97 14.10 -7.21 10.93
CA VAL A 97 13.58 -7.68 9.64
C VAL A 97 14.70 -7.92 8.61
N GLY A 98 15.87 -7.28 8.79
CA GLY A 98 17.00 -7.36 7.87
C GLY A 98 17.43 -8.77 7.46
N PRO A 99 17.66 -9.72 8.41
CA PRO A 99 18.03 -11.08 8.07
C PRO A 99 17.04 -11.81 7.18
N PHE A 100 15.74 -11.57 7.37
CA PHE A 100 14.67 -12.10 6.52
C PHE A 100 14.74 -11.51 5.11
N LEU A 101 14.79 -10.18 5.01
CA LEU A 101 14.85 -9.49 3.72
C LEU A 101 16.11 -9.86 2.93
N ASN A 102 17.24 -10.07 3.59
CA ASN A 102 18.45 -10.55 2.94
C ASN A 102 18.26 -11.89 2.20
N LYS A 103 17.34 -12.74 2.66
CA LYS A 103 17.01 -14.01 2.01
C LYS A 103 16.03 -13.86 0.86
N LEU A 104 15.23 -12.81 0.86
CA LEU A 104 14.26 -12.53 -0.18
C LEU A 104 14.86 -11.82 -1.40
N PHE A 105 16.03 -11.20 -1.24
CA PHE A 105 16.74 -10.48 -2.30
C PHE A 105 18.11 -11.10 -2.63
N PRO A 106 18.18 -12.38 -3.02
CA PRO A 106 19.47 -13.05 -3.23
C PRO A 106 20.27 -12.46 -4.39
N SER A 107 19.61 -11.80 -5.34
CA SER A 107 20.24 -11.12 -6.47
C SER A 107 20.95 -9.80 -6.09
N LEU A 108 20.63 -9.23 -4.93
CA LEU A 108 21.30 -8.07 -4.39
C LEU A 108 22.41 -8.50 -3.43
N GLY A 109 23.64 -8.09 -3.66
CA GLY A 109 24.71 -8.29 -2.68
C GLY A 109 24.40 -7.57 -1.36
N LYS A 110 24.90 -8.11 -0.24
CA LYS A 110 24.63 -7.54 1.11
C LYS A 110 25.03 -6.08 1.29
N GLU A 111 25.97 -5.60 0.48
CA GLU A 111 26.48 -4.22 0.49
C GLU A 111 25.81 -3.33 -0.58
N HIS A 112 24.79 -3.86 -1.27
CA HIS A 112 24.12 -3.10 -2.32
C HIS A 112 23.42 -1.86 -1.72
N PRO A 113 23.57 -0.65 -2.32
CA PRO A 113 22.98 0.60 -1.78
C PRO A 113 21.50 0.53 -1.53
N ALA A 114 20.73 -0.18 -2.39
CA ALA A 114 19.31 -0.33 -2.29
C ALA A 114 18.84 -1.05 -0.99
N TYR A 115 19.72 -1.82 -0.33
CA TYR A 115 19.33 -2.59 0.85
C TYR A 115 18.78 -1.70 1.97
N GLY A 116 19.45 -0.61 2.26
CA GLY A 116 19.02 0.34 3.28
C GLY A 116 17.65 0.93 2.95
N SER A 117 17.47 1.34 1.69
CA SER A 117 16.22 1.95 1.21
C SER A 117 15.06 0.94 1.19
N ILE A 118 15.30 -0.32 0.80
CA ILE A 118 14.32 -1.42 0.82
C ILE A 118 13.84 -1.67 2.26
N ILE A 119 14.76 -1.87 3.19
CA ILE A 119 14.43 -2.16 4.59
C ILE A 119 13.67 -1.00 5.22
N MET A 120 14.10 0.23 4.97
CA MET A 120 13.42 1.43 5.48
C MET A 120 12.01 1.57 4.91
N ASN A 121 11.82 1.31 3.61
CA ASN A 121 10.51 1.34 2.98
C ASN A 121 9.57 0.28 3.59
N ILE A 122 10.02 -0.97 3.69
CA ILE A 122 9.19 -2.06 4.24
C ILE A 122 8.86 -1.81 5.70
N ALA A 123 9.83 -1.38 6.52
CA ALA A 123 9.59 -1.04 7.91
C ALA A 123 8.59 0.12 8.07
N ALA A 124 8.70 1.14 7.21
CA ALA A 124 7.77 2.27 7.20
C ALA A 124 6.34 1.83 6.82
N ASN A 125 6.20 0.98 5.79
CA ASN A 125 4.90 0.43 5.38
C ASN A 125 4.25 -0.41 6.50
N MET A 126 5.02 -1.29 7.15
CA MET A 126 4.50 -2.10 8.27
C MET A 126 3.97 -1.24 9.43
N LEU A 127 4.54 -0.04 9.60
CA LEU A 127 4.15 0.93 10.63
C LEU A 127 3.14 1.99 10.10
N ASN A 128 2.67 1.85 8.88
CA ASN A 128 1.75 2.80 8.21
C ASN A 128 2.32 4.23 8.13
N LEU A 129 3.61 4.33 7.79
CA LEU A 129 4.36 5.58 7.63
C LEU A 129 4.48 5.94 6.14
N ASP A 130 3.37 6.18 5.46
CA ASP A 130 3.32 6.36 4.00
C ASP A 130 4.25 7.49 3.51
N ASN A 131 4.35 8.58 4.28
CA ASN A 131 5.23 9.71 3.93
C ASN A 131 6.73 9.36 3.99
N ALA A 132 7.13 8.40 4.81
CA ALA A 132 8.51 7.90 4.85
C ALA A 132 8.71 6.73 3.89
N ALA A 133 7.69 5.90 3.70
CA ALA A 133 7.74 4.74 2.82
C ALA A 133 7.94 5.14 1.35
N THR A 134 7.15 6.09 0.84
CA THR A 134 7.15 6.48 -0.57
C THR A 134 8.53 6.96 -1.06
N PRO A 135 9.20 7.95 -0.44
CA PRO A 135 10.52 8.39 -0.92
C PRO A 135 11.58 7.30 -0.79
N MET A 136 11.50 6.43 0.24
CA MET A 136 12.41 5.30 0.38
C MET A 136 12.17 4.25 -0.69
N GLY A 137 10.92 3.99 -1.06
CA GLY A 137 10.55 3.08 -2.14
C GLY A 137 11.06 3.56 -3.50
N LEU A 138 10.86 4.83 -3.83
CA LEU A 138 11.37 5.42 -5.06
C LEU A 138 12.91 5.37 -5.12
N LYS A 139 13.56 5.66 -4.00
CA LYS A 139 15.03 5.56 -3.89
C LYS A 139 15.49 4.12 -4.09
N ALA A 140 14.86 3.15 -3.43
CA ALA A 140 15.19 1.73 -3.59
C ALA A 140 15.07 1.28 -5.06
N MET A 141 13.96 1.64 -5.73
CA MET A 141 13.75 1.32 -7.15
C MET A 141 14.81 1.93 -8.05
N LYS A 142 15.19 3.18 -7.80
CA LYS A 142 16.26 3.85 -8.56
C LYS A 142 17.61 3.14 -8.36
N GLU A 143 17.99 2.87 -7.12
CA GLU A 143 19.25 2.20 -6.79
C GLU A 143 19.32 0.77 -7.37
N MET A 144 18.19 0.03 -7.37
CA MET A 144 18.10 -1.26 -8.05
C MET A 144 18.20 -1.14 -9.57
N GLN A 145 17.60 -0.08 -10.16
CA GLN A 145 17.65 0.15 -11.61
C GLN A 145 19.05 0.52 -12.10
N GLU A 146 19.84 1.22 -11.31
CA GLU A 146 21.23 1.55 -11.65
C GLU A 146 22.08 0.29 -11.85
N SER A 147 21.87 -0.73 -11.04
CA SER A 147 22.55 -2.04 -11.12
C SER A 147 21.86 -3.05 -12.04
N ASN A 148 20.69 -2.74 -12.57
CA ASN A 148 19.94 -3.64 -13.45
C ASN A 148 20.59 -3.67 -14.86
N PRO A 149 21.06 -4.84 -15.34
CA PRO A 149 21.64 -4.96 -16.68
C PRO A 149 20.64 -4.67 -17.79
N SER A 150 19.37 -4.97 -17.58
CA SER A 150 18.28 -4.68 -18.53
C SER A 150 17.58 -3.39 -18.16
N LYS A 151 17.61 -2.39 -19.06
CA LYS A 151 16.99 -1.09 -18.79
C LYS A 151 15.46 -1.10 -19.02
N ASP A 152 14.98 -2.04 -19.82
CA ASP A 152 13.58 -2.14 -20.26
C ASP A 152 12.79 -3.22 -19.51
N THR A 153 13.45 -4.00 -18.65
CA THR A 153 12.83 -5.11 -17.93
C THR A 153 13.17 -5.02 -16.44
N ALA A 154 12.18 -5.21 -15.59
CA ALA A 154 12.39 -5.22 -14.14
C ALA A 154 13.24 -6.42 -13.71
N SER A 155 14.20 -6.18 -12.83
CA SER A 155 15.00 -7.23 -12.21
C SER A 155 14.20 -8.05 -11.19
N ASP A 156 14.68 -9.24 -10.86
CA ASP A 156 14.08 -10.09 -9.83
C ASP A 156 13.91 -9.37 -8.49
N ALA A 157 14.90 -8.55 -8.10
CA ALA A 157 14.82 -7.73 -6.90
C ALA A 157 13.70 -6.67 -6.99
N GLN A 158 13.57 -5.99 -8.12
CA GLN A 158 12.51 -5.01 -8.33
C GLN A 158 11.13 -5.66 -8.29
N ILE A 159 10.97 -6.84 -8.91
CA ILE A 159 9.70 -7.60 -8.88
C ILE A 159 9.35 -8.01 -7.44
N MET A 160 10.29 -8.58 -6.69
CA MET A 160 10.09 -8.94 -5.29
C MET A 160 9.69 -7.73 -4.46
N PHE A 161 10.40 -6.62 -4.62
CA PHE A 161 10.13 -5.37 -3.90
C PHE A 161 8.73 -4.81 -4.20
N LEU A 162 8.32 -4.80 -5.48
CA LEU A 162 6.99 -4.35 -5.89
C LEU A 162 5.88 -5.24 -5.31
N VAL A 163 6.08 -6.56 -5.31
CA VAL A 163 5.10 -7.50 -4.76
C VAL A 163 4.95 -7.33 -3.26
N LEU A 164 6.06 -7.17 -2.52
CA LEU A 164 6.01 -6.92 -1.07
C LEU A 164 5.33 -5.59 -0.74
N ASN A 165 5.52 -4.55 -1.56
CA ASN A 165 4.81 -3.27 -1.37
C ASN A 165 3.33 -3.37 -1.75
N ALA A 166 2.99 -4.04 -2.86
CA ALA A 166 1.61 -4.18 -3.32
C ALA A 166 0.75 -5.05 -2.39
N SER A 167 1.36 -6.09 -1.80
CA SER A 167 0.70 -6.96 -0.82
C SER A 167 0.66 -6.40 0.60
N GLY A 168 1.55 -5.49 0.90
CA GLY A 168 1.69 -4.60 2.04
C GLY A 168 1.20 -5.12 3.40
N LEU A 169 1.98 -5.98 4.08
CA LEU A 169 1.69 -6.37 5.46
C LEU A 169 1.57 -5.12 6.34
N THR A 170 0.38 -4.89 6.88
CA THR A 170 0.08 -3.75 7.75
C THR A 170 -0.13 -4.24 9.17
N ILE A 171 0.78 -3.85 10.08
CA ILE A 171 0.69 -4.22 11.50
C ILE A 171 -0.26 -3.27 12.22
N ILE A 172 -0.25 -1.99 11.87
CA ILE A 172 -1.08 -0.98 12.53
C ILE A 172 -1.87 -0.20 11.45
N PRO A 173 -3.14 -0.56 11.16
CA PRO A 173 -3.93 0.03 10.07
C PRO A 173 -4.59 1.37 10.47
N ILE A 174 -3.80 2.35 10.91
CA ILE A 174 -4.30 3.61 11.45
C ILE A 174 -5.18 4.36 10.46
N SER A 175 -4.75 4.49 9.21
CA SER A 175 -5.50 5.26 8.20
C SER A 175 -6.92 4.72 8.04
N ILE A 176 -7.10 3.39 7.97
CA ILE A 176 -8.42 2.77 7.84
C ILE A 176 -9.27 2.99 9.09
N MET A 177 -8.67 2.87 10.30
CA MET A 177 -9.38 3.12 11.55
C MET A 177 -9.85 4.57 11.66
N VAL A 178 -9.03 5.53 11.20
CA VAL A 178 -9.38 6.94 11.15
C VAL A 178 -10.53 7.20 10.16
N TYR A 179 -10.47 6.63 8.95
CA TYR A 179 -11.58 6.72 7.98
C TYR A 179 -12.89 6.18 8.58
N ARG A 180 -12.86 5.04 9.24
CA ARG A 180 -14.04 4.47 9.88
C ARG A 180 -14.59 5.36 11.00
N ALA A 181 -13.71 5.94 11.80
CA ALA A 181 -14.10 6.90 12.85
C ALA A 181 -14.77 8.15 12.24
N GLN A 182 -14.21 8.71 11.18
CA GLN A 182 -14.76 9.88 10.47
C GLN A 182 -16.13 9.60 9.84
N LEU A 183 -16.35 8.38 9.38
CA LEU A 183 -17.62 7.93 8.80
C LEU A 183 -18.63 7.46 9.86
N GLY A 184 -18.35 7.67 11.14
CA GLY A 184 -19.28 7.39 12.23
C GLY A 184 -19.41 5.91 12.60
N ALA A 185 -18.40 5.07 12.33
CA ALA A 185 -18.40 3.69 12.77
C ALA A 185 -18.47 3.61 14.30
N VAL A 186 -19.34 2.76 14.82
CA VAL A 186 -19.55 2.57 16.28
C VAL A 186 -18.25 2.10 16.95
N ASN A 187 -17.54 1.20 16.29
CA ASN A 187 -16.23 0.73 16.74
C ASN A 187 -15.23 0.77 15.57
N PRO A 188 -14.46 1.87 15.40
CA PRO A 188 -13.49 2.00 14.32
C PRO A 188 -12.38 0.95 14.33
N SER A 189 -12.05 0.39 15.50
CA SER A 189 -10.93 -0.55 15.69
C SER A 189 -11.28 -2.02 15.41
N ASP A 190 -12.55 -2.37 15.22
CA ASP A 190 -12.98 -3.77 14.95
C ASP A 190 -12.38 -4.35 13.66
N ILE A 191 -11.97 -3.49 12.73
CA ILE A 191 -11.31 -3.86 11.48
C ILE A 191 -9.84 -4.29 11.65
N PHE A 192 -9.25 -4.10 12.83
CA PHE A 192 -7.83 -4.36 13.08
C PHE A 192 -7.41 -5.79 12.73
N ILE A 193 -8.08 -6.79 13.32
CA ILE A 193 -7.78 -8.21 13.06
C ILE A 193 -8.07 -8.61 11.61
N PRO A 194 -9.23 -8.28 11.00
CA PRO A 194 -9.48 -8.52 9.59
C PRO A 194 -8.41 -7.94 8.66
N VAL A 195 -7.96 -6.70 8.88
CA VAL A 195 -6.90 -6.08 8.05
C VAL A 195 -5.56 -6.79 8.24
N LEU A 196 -5.18 -7.10 9.48
CA LEU A 196 -3.95 -7.81 9.77
C LEU A 196 -3.92 -9.18 9.08
N LEU A 197 -5.02 -9.95 9.16
CA LEU A 197 -5.14 -11.24 8.48
C LEU A 197 -5.13 -11.11 6.96
N ALA A 198 -5.91 -10.21 6.41
CA ALA A 198 -6.00 -10.02 4.96
C ALA A 198 -4.64 -9.64 4.38
N THR A 199 -3.93 -8.69 5.01
CA THR A 199 -2.61 -8.25 4.56
C THR A 199 -1.53 -9.30 4.78
N PHE A 200 -1.63 -10.10 5.84
CA PHE A 200 -0.74 -11.24 6.07
C PHE A 200 -0.89 -12.30 4.97
N PHE A 201 -2.11 -12.75 4.69
CA PHE A 201 -2.34 -13.75 3.64
C PHE A 201 -2.01 -13.22 2.24
N SER A 202 -2.30 -11.95 1.97
CA SER A 202 -1.90 -11.29 0.72
C SER A 202 -0.38 -11.30 0.54
N THR A 203 0.35 -10.91 1.59
CA THR A 203 1.83 -10.90 1.56
C THR A 203 2.40 -12.31 1.42
N LEU A 204 1.82 -13.27 2.13
CA LEU A 204 2.23 -14.67 2.03
C LEU A 204 2.02 -15.22 0.61
N ALA A 205 0.85 -14.99 0.01
CA ALA A 205 0.55 -15.40 -1.35
C ALA A 205 1.47 -14.74 -2.38
N GLY A 206 1.69 -13.43 -2.25
CA GLY A 206 2.62 -12.69 -3.11
C GLY A 206 4.05 -13.22 -2.98
N LEU A 207 4.53 -13.40 -1.76
CA LEU A 207 5.85 -13.94 -1.48
C LEU A 207 6.02 -15.36 -2.07
N MET A 208 5.05 -16.25 -1.86
CA MET A 208 5.09 -17.61 -2.39
C MET A 208 5.13 -17.61 -3.92
N SER A 209 4.32 -16.77 -4.56
CA SER A 209 4.25 -16.66 -6.02
C SER A 209 5.59 -16.20 -6.62
N VAL A 210 6.19 -15.16 -6.05
CA VAL A 210 7.48 -14.65 -6.52
C VAL A 210 8.62 -15.60 -6.20
N ALA A 211 8.64 -16.14 -4.98
CA ALA A 211 9.67 -17.10 -4.57
C ALA A 211 9.68 -18.35 -5.44
N TRP A 212 8.50 -18.87 -5.81
CA TRP A 212 8.39 -19.99 -6.76
C TRP A 212 8.97 -19.62 -8.13
N LYS A 213 8.63 -18.44 -8.65
CA LYS A 213 9.13 -18.00 -9.96
C LYS A 213 10.64 -17.73 -9.95
N GLN A 214 11.15 -17.13 -8.89
CA GLN A 214 12.57 -16.78 -8.72
C GLN A 214 13.41 -17.91 -8.12
N LYS A 215 12.81 -19.08 -7.83
CA LYS A 215 13.46 -20.24 -7.22
C LYS A 215 14.11 -19.96 -5.88
N ILE A 216 13.52 -19.07 -5.09
CA ILE A 216 13.95 -18.77 -3.73
C ILE A 216 13.53 -19.93 -2.82
N ASN A 217 14.48 -20.44 -2.04
CA ASN A 217 14.20 -21.54 -1.11
C ASN A 217 13.43 -21.03 0.12
N LEU A 218 12.10 -21.15 0.09
CA LEU A 218 11.24 -20.79 1.23
C LEU A 218 11.41 -21.70 2.45
N LEU A 219 12.04 -22.86 2.29
CA LEU A 219 12.36 -23.77 3.40
C LEU A 219 13.67 -23.39 4.12
N ASP A 220 14.31 -22.27 3.72
CA ASP A 220 15.45 -21.73 4.47
C ASP A 220 15.05 -21.49 5.92
N ARG A 221 15.91 -21.94 6.85
CA ARG A 221 15.65 -21.87 8.29
C ARG A 221 15.31 -20.44 8.75
N THR A 222 15.94 -19.43 8.18
CA THR A 222 15.65 -18.02 8.49
C THR A 222 14.24 -17.66 8.05
N ILE A 223 13.86 -17.96 6.79
CA ILE A 223 12.53 -17.66 6.27
C ILE A 223 11.45 -18.35 7.10
N LEU A 224 11.62 -19.64 7.38
CA LEU A 224 10.67 -20.40 8.20
C LEU A 224 10.54 -19.85 9.63
N THR A 225 11.63 -19.42 10.23
CA THR A 225 11.61 -18.83 11.59
C THR A 225 10.81 -17.53 11.59
N TYR A 226 10.99 -16.66 10.57
CA TYR A 226 10.25 -15.39 10.49
C TYR A 226 8.78 -15.60 10.16
N LEU A 227 8.47 -16.43 9.17
CA LEU A 227 7.07 -16.71 8.80
C LEU A 227 6.34 -17.45 9.93
N GLY A 228 6.98 -18.44 10.55
CA GLY A 228 6.42 -19.16 11.68
C GLY A 228 6.23 -18.27 12.91
N GLY A 229 7.22 -17.42 13.22
CA GLY A 229 7.13 -16.44 14.31
C GLY A 229 6.01 -15.43 14.09
N LEU A 230 5.88 -14.90 12.87
CA LEU A 230 4.79 -13.97 12.52
C LEU A 230 3.42 -14.66 12.59
N THR A 231 3.32 -15.88 12.09
CA THR A 231 2.09 -16.67 12.17
C THR A 231 1.70 -16.94 13.63
N ALA A 232 2.66 -17.34 14.46
CA ALA A 232 2.45 -17.57 15.89
C ALA A 232 2.02 -16.28 16.62
N PHE A 233 2.64 -15.15 16.28
CA PHE A 233 2.28 -13.85 16.83
C PHE A 233 0.83 -13.47 16.48
N ILE A 234 0.42 -13.60 15.21
CA ILE A 234 -0.95 -13.32 14.76
C ILE A 234 -1.94 -14.27 15.43
N ALA A 235 -1.64 -15.57 15.48
CA ALA A 235 -2.46 -16.55 16.16
C ALA A 235 -2.62 -16.25 17.66
N GLY A 236 -1.56 -15.80 18.30
CA GLY A 236 -1.57 -15.37 19.71
C GLY A 236 -2.47 -14.14 19.93
N ILE A 237 -2.42 -13.15 19.04
CA ILE A 237 -3.31 -11.99 19.08
C ILE A 237 -4.78 -12.44 18.96
N ILE A 238 -5.10 -13.26 17.98
CA ILE A 238 -6.47 -13.76 17.76
C ILE A 238 -6.96 -14.54 18.98
N TRP A 239 -6.13 -15.44 19.52
CA TRP A 239 -6.47 -16.22 20.70
C TRP A 239 -6.73 -15.33 21.91
N TYR A 240 -5.90 -14.32 22.14
CA TYR A 240 -6.07 -13.36 23.23
C TYR A 240 -7.37 -12.60 23.12
N PHE A 241 -7.69 -12.02 21.95
CA PHE A 241 -8.92 -11.26 21.75
C PHE A 241 -10.17 -12.14 21.77
N SER A 242 -10.13 -13.36 21.22
CA SER A 242 -11.24 -14.30 21.31
C SER A 242 -11.55 -14.78 22.74
N GLY A 243 -10.56 -14.68 23.63
CA GLY A 243 -10.75 -14.94 25.07
C GLY A 243 -11.42 -13.80 25.84
N LEU A 244 -11.37 -12.57 25.31
CA LEU A 244 -11.99 -11.39 25.95
C LEU A 244 -13.48 -11.23 25.60
N GLU A 245 -13.97 -11.89 24.56
CA GLU A 245 -15.39 -11.87 24.16
C GLU A 245 -16.26 -12.89 24.92
N LYS A 246 -15.67 -13.63 25.85
CA LYS A 246 -16.37 -14.57 26.76
C LYS A 246 -16.51 -13.96 28.16
#